data_b397c37688f77f602546406f81aa66c3
#
_entry.id   b397c37688f77f602546406f81aa66c3
#
_cell.length_a   1.000
_cell.length_b   1.000
_cell.length_c   1.000
_cell.angle_alpha   90.00
_cell.angle_beta   90.00
_cell.angle_gamma   90.00
#
_symmetry.space_group_name_H-M   'P 1'
#
loop_
_entity.id
_entity.type
_entity.pdbx_description
1 polymer ?
#
loop_
_entity_poly.entity_id
_entity_poly.type
_entity_poly.pdbx_seq_one_letter_code
_entity_poly.pdbx_strand_id
1 'polypeptide(L)'
;FVDKDDNVRFFSDSPERIFDRTRAILGRKVQYCHPPSSVNIVNQILEDFKSGKETQARFWINMGPKLIYIVYYALKGKNDEYLGTLEVTQDLTDIKNIEGERRILTYENAQKERK
;
A
#
# COMPACT_ATOMS: atom_id res chain seq x y z
N PHE A 1 -7.21 -0.41 -4.91
CA PHE A 1 -7.88 -1.71 -4.80
C PHE A 1 -8.02 -2.37 -6.15
N VAL A 2 -7.67 -3.63 -6.20
CA VAL A 2 -7.75 -4.48 -7.39
C VAL A 2 -8.74 -5.59 -7.09
N ASP A 3 -9.73 -5.79 -7.98
CA ASP A 3 -10.77 -6.80 -7.75
C ASP A 3 -10.26 -8.23 -8.02
N LYS A 4 -11.13 -9.22 -7.82
CA LYS A 4 -10.79 -10.63 -7.98
C LYS A 4 -10.39 -11.00 -9.42
N ASP A 5 -10.75 -10.17 -10.40
CA ASP A 5 -10.44 -10.36 -11.81
C ASP A 5 -9.22 -9.54 -12.25
N ASP A 6 -8.46 -9.01 -11.28
CA ASP A 6 -7.24 -8.22 -11.45
C ASP A 6 -7.45 -6.85 -12.09
N ASN A 7 -8.68 -6.34 -12.05
CA ASN A 7 -8.98 -5.00 -12.55
C ASN A 7 -8.83 -3.96 -11.44
N VAL A 8 -8.14 -2.87 -11.75
CA VAL A 8 -8.02 -1.74 -10.82
C VAL A 8 -9.40 -1.08 -10.69
N ARG A 9 -9.92 -0.98 -9.46
CA ARG A 9 -11.26 -0.43 -9.20
C ARG A 9 -11.22 0.87 -8.41
N PHE A 10 -10.18 1.08 -7.63
CA PHE A 10 -10.10 2.26 -6.77
C PHE A 10 -8.66 2.59 -6.45
N PHE A 11 -8.36 3.86 -6.34
CA PHE A 11 -7.16 4.37 -5.68
C PHE A 11 -7.53 5.70 -5.01
N SER A 12 -6.85 6.00 -3.90
CA SER A 12 -7.05 7.27 -3.22
C SER A 12 -6.46 8.41 -4.06
N ASP A 13 -7.15 9.53 -4.10
CA ASP A 13 -6.69 10.72 -4.81
C ASP A 13 -6.13 11.70 -3.78
N SER A 14 -4.82 11.92 -3.81
CA SER A 14 -4.12 12.81 -2.89
C SER A 14 -3.05 13.58 -3.65
N PRO A 15 -2.88 14.88 -3.39
CA PRO A 15 -1.81 15.65 -4.04
C PRO A 15 -0.41 15.20 -3.62
N GLU A 16 -0.29 14.44 -2.52
CA GLU A 16 0.99 13.98 -1.99
C GLU A 16 1.24 12.49 -2.26
N ARG A 17 0.74 11.99 -3.40
CA ARG A 17 0.94 10.58 -3.73
C ARG A 17 2.41 10.25 -3.92
N ILE A 18 2.83 9.13 -3.35
CA ILE A 18 4.19 8.60 -3.51
C ILE A 18 4.40 8.12 -4.95
N PHE A 19 3.40 7.42 -5.52
CA PHE A 19 3.40 6.97 -6.90
C PHE A 19 2.22 7.60 -7.62
N ASP A 20 2.48 8.20 -8.79
CA ASP A 20 1.44 8.82 -9.58
C ASP A 20 0.47 7.78 -10.13
N ARG A 21 -0.81 8.13 -10.10
CA ARG A 21 -1.87 7.33 -10.70
C ARG A 21 -2.85 8.25 -11.40
N THR A 22 -3.36 7.83 -12.54
CA THR A 22 -4.38 8.57 -13.27
C THR A 22 -5.65 7.73 -13.34
N ARG A 23 -6.79 8.39 -13.55
CA ARG A 23 -8.07 7.69 -13.66
C ARG A 23 -8.12 6.74 -14.86
N ALA A 24 -7.22 6.88 -15.81
CA ALA A 24 -7.13 5.99 -16.97
C ALA A 24 -6.83 4.54 -16.59
N ILE A 25 -6.27 4.28 -15.40
CA ILE A 25 -5.98 2.91 -14.96
C ILE A 25 -7.21 2.19 -14.40
N LEU A 26 -8.28 2.92 -14.06
CA LEU A 26 -9.49 2.29 -13.53
C LEU A 26 -10.09 1.36 -14.57
N GLY A 27 -10.40 0.13 -14.16
CA GLY A 27 -10.89 -0.92 -15.04
C GLY A 27 -9.81 -1.67 -15.81
N ARG A 28 -8.56 -1.19 -15.75
CA ARG A 28 -7.43 -1.84 -16.42
C ARG A 28 -6.91 -3.01 -15.58
N LYS A 29 -6.38 -4.03 -16.22
CA LYS A 29 -5.68 -5.11 -15.51
C LYS A 29 -4.46 -4.54 -14.78
N VAL A 30 -4.27 -4.94 -13.53
CA VAL A 30 -3.17 -4.44 -12.70
C VAL A 30 -1.80 -4.77 -13.31
N GLN A 31 -1.68 -5.88 -14.03
CA GLN A 31 -0.44 -6.26 -14.71
C GLN A 31 0.01 -5.20 -15.71
N TYR A 32 -0.92 -4.47 -16.32
CA TYR A 32 -0.60 -3.40 -17.26
C TYR A 32 -0.19 -2.09 -16.59
N CYS A 33 -0.31 -2.02 -15.25
CA CYS A 33 0.12 -0.86 -14.49
C CYS A 33 1.55 -0.99 -13.97
N HIS A 34 2.24 -2.08 -14.33
CA HIS A 34 3.60 -2.37 -13.86
C HIS A 34 4.55 -2.59 -15.04
N PRO A 35 5.83 -2.20 -14.89
CA PRO A 35 6.82 -2.50 -15.91
C PRO A 35 7.08 -4.01 -16.00
N PRO A 36 7.55 -4.50 -17.17
CA PRO A 36 7.83 -5.93 -17.35
C PRO A 36 8.73 -6.52 -16.28
N SER A 37 9.65 -5.74 -15.71
CA SER A 37 10.58 -6.21 -14.69
C SER A 37 9.92 -6.61 -13.38
N SER A 38 8.71 -6.10 -13.10
CA SER A 38 8.00 -6.37 -11.85
C SER A 38 6.71 -7.16 -12.02
N VAL A 39 6.25 -7.39 -13.25
CA VAL A 39 4.98 -8.06 -13.50
C VAL A 39 4.96 -9.50 -12.96
N ASN A 40 6.09 -10.20 -12.98
CA ASN A 40 6.18 -11.56 -12.45
C ASN A 40 5.93 -11.59 -10.93
N ILE A 41 6.42 -10.58 -10.21
CA ILE A 41 6.21 -10.45 -8.77
C ILE A 41 4.73 -10.18 -8.50
N VAL A 42 4.11 -9.30 -9.27
CA VAL A 42 2.68 -8.99 -9.16
C VAL A 42 1.85 -10.26 -9.39
N ASN A 43 2.14 -11.01 -10.43
CA ASN A 43 1.43 -12.26 -10.73
C ASN A 43 1.60 -13.28 -9.61
N GLN A 44 2.79 -13.39 -9.04
CA GLN A 44 3.04 -14.32 -7.94
C GLN A 44 2.21 -13.95 -6.69
N ILE A 45 2.14 -12.68 -6.35
CA ILE A 45 1.34 -12.20 -5.23
C ILE A 45 -0.13 -12.53 -5.45
N LEU A 46 -0.65 -12.24 -6.64
CA LEU A 46 -2.06 -12.49 -6.97
C LEU A 46 -2.38 -13.98 -6.90
N GLU A 47 -1.51 -14.83 -7.43
CA GLU A 47 -1.68 -16.27 -7.39
C GLU A 47 -1.68 -16.80 -5.95
N ASP A 48 -0.73 -16.35 -5.13
CA ASP A 48 -0.63 -16.76 -3.73
C ASP A 48 -1.86 -16.32 -2.93
N PHE A 49 -2.39 -15.15 -3.22
CA PHE A 49 -3.60 -14.66 -2.56
C PHE A 49 -4.84 -15.44 -3.00
N LYS A 50 -4.97 -15.69 -4.30
CA LYS A 50 -6.13 -16.44 -4.84
C LYS A 50 -6.16 -17.87 -4.36
N SER A 51 -5.00 -18.50 -4.23
CA SER A 51 -4.89 -19.89 -3.75
C SER A 51 -5.01 -20.02 -2.23
N GLY A 52 -4.95 -18.90 -1.51
CA GLY A 52 -4.96 -18.91 -0.05
C GLY A 52 -3.63 -19.23 0.59
N LYS A 53 -2.56 -19.34 -0.20
CA LYS A 53 -1.21 -19.62 0.31
C LYS A 53 -0.70 -18.50 1.19
N GLU A 54 -0.96 -17.25 0.80
CA GLU A 54 -0.56 -16.07 1.54
C GLU A 54 -1.71 -15.08 1.63
N THR A 55 -1.71 -14.24 2.65
CA THR A 55 -2.73 -13.20 2.84
C THR A 55 -2.14 -11.79 2.87
N GLN A 56 -0.82 -11.68 2.91
CA GLN A 56 -0.13 -10.41 3.03
C GLN A 56 1.23 -10.49 2.37
N ALA A 57 1.63 -9.42 1.69
CA ALA A 57 2.97 -9.28 1.13
C ALA A 57 3.49 -7.88 1.47
N ARG A 58 4.72 -7.79 1.99
CA ARG A 58 5.30 -6.54 2.46
C ARG A 58 6.60 -6.25 1.74
N PHE A 59 6.76 -4.98 1.36
CA PHE A 59 7.97 -4.47 0.75
C PHE A 59 8.35 -3.14 1.41
N TRP A 60 9.63 -2.88 1.52
CA TRP A 60 10.12 -1.57 1.91
C TRP A 60 11.32 -1.22 1.06
N ILE A 61 11.34 0.02 0.57
CA ILE A 61 12.37 0.49 -0.35
C ILE A 61 12.87 1.86 0.09
N ASN A 62 14.11 2.14 -0.26
CA ASN A 62 14.68 3.46 -0.07
C ASN A 62 14.56 4.24 -1.37
N MET A 63 13.90 5.40 -1.31
CA MET A 63 13.79 6.34 -2.42
C MET A 63 14.47 7.64 -1.99
N GLY A 64 15.77 7.75 -2.28
CA GLY A 64 16.57 8.85 -1.75
C GLY A 64 16.58 8.81 -0.21
N PRO A 65 16.24 9.92 0.47
CA PRO A 65 16.19 9.94 1.93
C PRO A 65 14.93 9.29 2.52
N LYS A 66 13.97 8.89 1.68
CA LYS A 66 12.67 8.38 2.13
C LYS A 66 12.69 6.87 2.26
N LEU A 67 12.02 6.37 3.31
CA LEU A 67 11.71 4.95 3.48
C LEU A 67 10.25 4.74 3.12
N ILE A 68 10.01 4.02 2.03
CA ILE A 68 8.66 3.75 1.52
C ILE A 68 8.26 2.33 1.89
N TYR A 69 7.11 2.19 2.54
CA TYR A 69 6.57 0.92 3.01
C TYR A 69 5.33 0.57 2.22
N ILE A 70 5.32 -0.60 1.58
CA ILE A 70 4.24 -1.05 0.70
C ILE A 70 3.72 -2.38 1.24
N VAL A 71 2.42 -2.47 1.49
CA VAL A 71 1.79 -3.71 1.94
C VAL A 71 0.63 -4.04 1.02
N TYR A 72 0.59 -5.29 0.58
CA TYR A 72 -0.54 -5.85 -0.16
C TYR A 72 -1.30 -6.78 0.76
N TYR A 73 -2.62 -6.63 0.81
CA TYR A 73 -3.51 -7.45 1.63
C TYR A 73 -4.50 -8.17 0.72
N ALA A 74 -4.65 -9.48 0.93
CA ALA A 74 -5.73 -10.22 0.33
C ALA A 74 -7.02 -9.95 1.11
N LEU A 75 -8.05 -9.41 0.45
CA LEU A 75 -9.35 -9.18 1.06
C LEU A 75 -10.23 -10.39 0.83
N LYS A 76 -10.87 -10.85 1.88
CA LYS A 76 -11.69 -12.07 1.86
C LYS A 76 -13.11 -11.81 2.34
N GLY A 77 -14.06 -12.53 1.77
CA GLY A 77 -15.46 -12.46 2.16
C GLY A 77 -15.77 -13.38 3.33
N LYS A 78 -17.06 -13.49 3.65
CA LYS A 78 -17.55 -14.30 4.77
C LYS A 78 -17.15 -15.76 4.69
N ASN A 79 -17.09 -16.30 3.50
CA ASN A 79 -16.77 -17.70 3.26
C ASN A 79 -15.31 -17.91 2.86
N ASP A 80 -14.46 -16.98 3.24
CA ASP A 80 -13.02 -16.99 2.96
C ASP A 80 -12.69 -16.90 1.45
N GLU A 81 -13.65 -16.48 0.63
CA GLU A 81 -13.43 -16.27 -0.80
C GLU A 81 -12.58 -15.03 -1.04
N TYR A 82 -11.69 -15.11 -2.02
CA TYR A 82 -10.86 -13.98 -2.40
C TYR A 82 -11.70 -12.92 -3.13
N LEU A 83 -11.72 -11.70 -2.60
CA LEU A 83 -12.46 -10.58 -3.16
C LEU A 83 -11.59 -9.61 -3.94
N GLY A 84 -10.31 -9.57 -3.64
CA GLY A 84 -9.38 -8.65 -4.28
C GLY A 84 -8.17 -8.35 -3.43
N THR A 85 -7.34 -7.45 -3.91
CA THR A 85 -6.09 -7.04 -3.26
C THR A 85 -6.11 -5.55 -2.97
N LEU A 86 -5.79 -5.19 -1.72
CA LEU A 86 -5.62 -3.80 -1.31
C LEU A 86 -4.13 -3.52 -1.15
N GLU A 87 -3.64 -2.49 -1.84
CA GLU A 87 -2.28 -1.97 -1.65
C GLU A 87 -2.33 -0.72 -0.78
N VAL A 88 -1.49 -0.68 0.24
CA VAL A 88 -1.30 0.50 1.09
C VAL A 88 0.17 0.90 0.99
N THR A 89 0.43 2.12 0.54
CA THR A 89 1.77 2.67 0.40
C THR A 89 1.93 3.84 1.35
N GLN A 90 3.00 3.81 2.17
CA GLN A 90 3.26 4.83 3.17
C GLN A 90 4.72 5.28 3.14
N ASP A 91 4.92 6.56 3.40
CA ASP A 91 6.24 7.12 3.66
C ASP A 91 6.48 7.04 5.18
N LEU A 92 7.41 6.21 5.61
CA LEU A 92 7.71 6.00 7.03
C LEU A 92 8.89 6.83 7.52
N THR A 93 9.40 7.75 6.71
CA THR A 93 10.63 8.48 7.03
C THR A 93 10.58 9.11 8.41
N ASP A 94 9.49 9.80 8.74
CA ASP A 94 9.35 10.43 10.04
C ASP A 94 8.95 9.43 11.13
N ILE A 95 8.12 8.46 10.78
CA ILE A 95 7.60 7.48 11.74
C ILE A 95 8.71 6.60 12.32
N LYS A 96 9.68 6.21 11.49
CA LYS A 96 10.76 5.32 11.94
C LYS A 96 11.65 5.95 13.02
N ASN A 97 11.61 7.26 13.17
CA ASN A 97 12.40 7.99 14.16
C ASN A 97 11.64 8.28 15.46
N ILE A 98 10.39 7.80 15.56
CA ILE A 98 9.60 7.97 16.78
C ILE A 98 10.14 7.05 17.86
N GLU A 99 10.35 7.64 19.06
CA GLU A 99 10.82 6.90 20.23
C GLU A 99 9.89 7.14 21.42
N GLY A 100 9.89 6.20 22.37
CA GLY A 100 9.06 6.30 23.57
C GLY A 100 7.59 6.17 23.24
N GLU A 101 6.77 6.90 24.00
CA GLU A 101 5.32 6.87 23.79
C GLU A 101 4.68 8.23 24.08
N ARG A 102 3.55 8.46 23.46
CA ARG A 102 2.73 9.63 23.71
C ARG A 102 1.32 9.18 24.03
N ARG A 103 0.97 9.16 25.29
CA ARG A 103 -0.35 8.73 25.77
C ARG A 103 -1.32 9.89 25.96
N ILE A 104 -0.80 11.09 26.17
CA ILE A 104 -1.61 12.27 26.40
C ILE A 104 -1.57 13.12 25.14
N LEU A 105 -2.74 13.60 24.71
CA LEU A 105 -2.82 14.46 23.55
C LEU A 105 -2.07 15.77 23.81
N THR A 106 -1.04 16.04 23.03
CA THR A 106 -0.28 17.27 23.03
C THR A 106 0.07 17.61 21.60
N TYR A 107 -0.28 18.81 21.17
CA TYR A 107 0.02 19.23 19.80
C TYR A 107 1.50 19.61 19.67
N GLU A 108 2.11 19.30 18.53
CA GLU A 108 3.52 19.57 18.27
C GLU A 108 3.88 21.05 18.46
N ASN A 109 3.01 21.96 18.02
CA ASN A 109 3.23 23.38 18.15
C ASN A 109 3.31 23.85 19.62
N ALA A 110 2.43 23.30 20.48
CA ALA A 110 2.44 23.60 21.90
C ALA A 110 3.73 23.12 22.57
N GLN A 111 4.25 21.97 22.16
CA GLN A 111 5.51 21.43 22.66
C GLN A 111 6.69 22.32 22.28
N LYS A 112 6.72 22.82 21.06
CA LYS A 112 7.77 23.71 20.58
C LYS A 112 7.78 25.04 21.33
N GLU A 113 6.61 25.56 21.65
CA GLU A 113 6.47 26.82 22.38
C GLU A 113 6.89 26.73 23.85
N ARG A 114 6.91 25.53 24.41
CA ARG A 114 7.30 25.29 25.81
C ARG A 114 8.78 25.15 26.03
N LYS A 115 9.53 25.16 24.97
CA LYS A 115 11.00 25.14 25.07
C LYS A 115 11.51 26.55 25.28
#